data_638f8ca2b144faabc006d474ac14009c
#
_entry.id   638f8ca2b144faabc006d474ac14009c
#
_cell.length_a   1.000
_cell.length_b   1.000
_cell.length_c   1.000
_cell.angle_alpha   90.00
_cell.angle_beta   90.00
_cell.angle_gamma   90.00
#
_symmetry.space_group_name_H-M   'P 1'
#
loop_
_entity.id
_entity.type
_entity.pdbx_description
1 polymer ?
#
loop_
_entity_poly.entity_id
_entity_poly.type
_entity_poly.pdbx_seq_one_letter_code
_entity_poly.pdbx_strand_id
1 'polypeptide(L)'
;MATKKKSGASKFAVYVIVGLLMFGMIGFGAAGLNGTQRNLGTVGEKNVTISSYNNALQSEVRRFQEQIGRVLTQQEVQAIGLDQQALNRVINTRALDQLVTDLGLSVGDERVRSQVIEIPAFQGLDGQFDRLAYTEALKRYNLNEVDFETSLREDTIRNAVQQAVLSSIEMPSAYSQAIASYISETRDFSWARLEQDDLVTGTPVFTEAELVKFHLENPEEFTTPAAKTITYIWLTPTILAKDIVVSDEALRSAYNTRIDEFIQQPSRLVERLIFSTQKEAQDAIATITEGKASFDQIVQNRGLTLQDIDLGEVTEISLGAAGPLVFGLTEPGMVGPADTDLGPAVFRVNAILDGNIQTFEMVQEQLLNDAAIDIAINNIAGISEEVDDLLAGGATLEDVAAETQMTLGSIDWHIATEGGISDYEEFQTAAATLTTEDFPTLATLNNNGLFAIRFETDVPAVFQKLEIVREDVITAWLAKTVQQQLVALAAVIAPQVSIDAPLSSFGLVENTEDNMARSASVDGAPPALVFKAFETPVGTATILESSSDIIILIPRAEHAADLDNDQVKSIQKILGNRINTALAQDVFEAFSKASREALDVNINPTTLRAVNSSLLAGG
;
A
#
# COMPACT_ATOMS: atom_id res chain seq x y z
N MET A 1 30.55 35.68 2.85
CA MET A 1 31.20 34.36 2.77
C MET A 1 30.09 33.34 2.76
N ALA A 2 29.76 32.78 1.60
CA ALA A 2 28.65 31.84 1.46
C ALA A 2 29.20 30.43 1.60
N THR A 3 28.80 29.72 2.66
CA THR A 3 29.12 28.32 2.87
C THR A 3 28.21 27.47 1.99
N LYS A 4 28.80 26.84 0.98
CA LYS A 4 28.20 25.87 0.09
C LYS A 4 27.80 24.62 0.89
N LYS A 5 26.51 24.40 1.06
CA LYS A 5 25.93 23.16 1.61
C LYS A 5 26.15 22.04 0.57
N LYS A 6 27.10 21.14 0.82
CA LYS A 6 27.35 19.95 -0.02
C LYS A 6 26.16 19.00 0.11
N SER A 7 25.52 18.68 -1.01
CA SER A 7 24.37 17.78 -1.09
C SER A 7 24.74 16.36 -0.64
N GLY A 8 24.00 15.80 0.33
CA GLY A 8 24.17 14.43 0.82
C GLY A 8 23.84 13.34 -0.20
N ALA A 9 23.19 13.69 -1.30
CA ALA A 9 22.77 12.74 -2.35
C ALA A 9 23.94 12.09 -3.10
N SER A 10 25.07 12.80 -3.29
CA SER A 10 26.24 12.20 -3.96
C SER A 10 26.97 11.18 -3.10
N LYS A 11 26.96 11.35 -1.78
CA LYS A 11 27.56 10.39 -0.85
C LYS A 11 26.74 9.11 -0.75
N PHE A 12 25.42 9.22 -0.75
CA PHE A 12 24.52 8.06 -0.73
C PHE A 12 24.66 7.22 -2.01
N ALA A 13 24.79 7.84 -3.18
CA ALA A 13 25.01 7.13 -4.44
C ALA A 13 26.33 6.35 -4.45
N VAL A 14 27.42 6.94 -3.91
CA VAL A 14 28.71 6.24 -3.75
C VAL A 14 28.61 5.08 -2.77
N TYR A 15 27.88 5.23 -1.65
CA TYR A 15 27.68 4.15 -0.68
C TYR A 15 26.85 2.99 -1.26
N VAL A 16 25.85 3.29 -2.11
CA VAL A 16 25.05 2.28 -2.80
C VAL A 16 25.89 1.53 -3.85
N ILE A 17 26.75 2.23 -4.61
CA ILE A 17 27.61 1.61 -5.62
C ILE A 17 28.68 0.73 -4.96
N VAL A 18 29.30 1.20 -3.89
CA VAL A 18 30.31 0.43 -3.16
C VAL A 18 29.69 -0.71 -2.37
N GLY A 19 28.51 -0.49 -1.77
CA GLY A 19 27.73 -1.57 -1.15
C GLY A 19 27.31 -2.63 -2.16
N LEU A 20 26.93 -2.24 -3.38
CA LEU A 20 26.61 -3.17 -4.48
C LEU A 20 27.85 -3.92 -4.98
N LEU A 21 29.00 -3.25 -5.13
CA LEU A 21 30.28 -3.91 -5.47
C LEU A 21 30.74 -4.86 -4.35
N MET A 22 30.59 -4.46 -3.08
CA MET A 22 31.02 -5.27 -1.94
C MET A 22 30.05 -6.41 -1.59
N PHE A 23 28.74 -6.19 -1.66
CA PHE A 23 27.74 -7.24 -1.38
C PHE A 23 27.55 -8.23 -2.54
N GLY A 24 27.79 -7.80 -3.78
CA GLY A 24 27.66 -8.67 -4.94
C GLY A 24 28.72 -9.77 -5.03
N MET A 25 29.76 -9.71 -4.21
CA MET A 25 30.88 -10.65 -4.24
C MET A 25 30.97 -11.57 -3.02
N ILE A 26 29.99 -11.53 -2.10
CA ILE A 26 29.90 -12.50 -1.01
C ILE A 26 29.44 -13.84 -1.60
N GLY A 27 30.44 -14.62 -1.86
CA GLY A 27 30.54 -15.81 -2.55
C GLY A 27 29.59 -16.95 -2.25
N PHE A 28 29.47 -17.74 -3.24
CA PHE A 28 29.44 -19.18 -3.05
C PHE A 28 30.78 -19.72 -3.50
N GLY A 29 31.44 -20.41 -2.61
CA GLY A 29 32.66 -21.11 -2.92
C GLY A 29 32.47 -21.99 -4.13
N ALA A 30 33.24 -21.74 -5.17
CA ALA A 30 33.34 -22.58 -6.34
C ALA A 30 33.98 -23.94 -5.98
N ALA A 31 33.22 -24.77 -5.26
CA ALA A 31 33.55 -26.17 -5.09
C ALA A 31 32.80 -26.94 -6.18
N GLY A 32 33.39 -27.03 -7.39
CA GLY A 32 32.85 -27.89 -8.40
C GLY A 32 33.16 -27.60 -9.88
N LEU A 33 33.74 -26.44 -10.21
CA LEU A 33 34.11 -26.12 -11.60
C LEU A 33 35.64 -26.11 -11.74
N ASN A 34 36.26 -27.28 -11.78
CA ASN A 34 37.61 -27.46 -12.29
C ASN A 34 37.64 -27.28 -13.81
N GLY A 35 37.88 -26.05 -14.27
CA GLY A 35 38.10 -25.76 -15.70
C GLY A 35 37.78 -24.32 -16.07
N THR A 36 38.73 -23.44 -16.00
CA THR A 36 39.03 -22.20 -16.78
C THR A 36 37.96 -21.38 -17.50
N GLN A 37 36.67 -21.53 -17.30
CA GLN A 37 35.68 -20.63 -17.90
C GLN A 37 35.16 -19.61 -16.87
N ARG A 38 35.80 -18.43 -16.82
CA ARG A 38 35.35 -17.31 -16.01
C ARG A 38 34.31 -16.42 -16.70
N ASN A 39 34.08 -16.66 -18.02
CA ASN A 39 33.26 -15.80 -18.85
C ASN A 39 32.03 -16.55 -19.39
N LEU A 40 30.88 -15.87 -19.38
CA LEU A 40 29.64 -16.30 -20.04
C LEU A 40 29.66 -15.99 -21.53
N GLY A 41 30.44 -15.01 -21.97
CA GLY A 41 30.50 -14.56 -23.35
C GLY A 41 31.15 -13.19 -23.48
N THR A 42 30.88 -12.54 -24.63
CA THR A 42 31.40 -11.20 -24.93
C THR A 42 30.31 -10.29 -25.51
N VAL A 43 30.50 -8.98 -25.34
CA VAL A 43 29.75 -7.92 -26.00
C VAL A 43 30.80 -7.00 -26.62
N GLY A 44 30.93 -7.03 -27.96
CA GLY A 44 32.12 -6.49 -28.62
C GLY A 44 33.38 -7.13 -28.05
N GLU A 45 34.34 -6.31 -27.62
CA GLU A 45 35.59 -6.75 -26.97
C GLU A 45 35.46 -6.95 -25.45
N LYS A 46 34.32 -6.57 -24.84
CA LYS A 46 34.12 -6.66 -23.39
C LYS A 46 33.62 -8.03 -22.96
N ASN A 47 34.26 -8.60 -21.93
CA ASN A 47 33.87 -9.88 -21.35
C ASN A 47 32.61 -9.77 -20.48
N VAL A 48 31.67 -10.68 -20.67
CA VAL A 48 30.56 -10.93 -19.74
C VAL A 48 30.99 -12.03 -18.79
N THR A 49 31.36 -11.64 -17.56
CA THR A 49 31.85 -12.60 -16.57
C THR A 49 30.68 -13.29 -15.83
N ILE A 50 30.93 -14.51 -15.35
CA ILE A 50 29.98 -15.23 -14.50
C ILE A 50 29.68 -14.42 -13.24
N SER A 51 30.68 -13.78 -12.65
CA SER A 51 30.53 -12.93 -11.46
C SER A 51 29.59 -11.74 -11.70
N SER A 52 29.75 -11.01 -12.82
CA SER A 52 28.88 -9.87 -13.13
C SER A 52 27.41 -10.29 -13.32
N TYR A 53 27.20 -11.45 -13.96
CA TYR A 53 25.85 -12.00 -14.11
C TYR A 53 25.23 -12.43 -12.78
N ASN A 54 25.99 -13.14 -11.95
CA ASN A 54 25.52 -13.55 -10.61
C ASN A 54 25.09 -12.38 -9.75
N ASN A 55 25.91 -11.32 -9.75
CA ASN A 55 25.61 -10.12 -8.99
C ASN A 55 24.33 -9.43 -9.49
N ALA A 56 24.16 -9.36 -10.81
CA ALA A 56 22.96 -8.81 -11.41
C ALA A 56 21.72 -9.65 -11.04
N LEU A 57 21.80 -10.99 -11.15
CA LEU A 57 20.69 -11.89 -10.82
C LEU A 57 20.29 -11.78 -9.36
N GLN A 58 21.23 -11.83 -8.43
CA GLN A 58 20.94 -11.67 -7.00
C GLN A 58 20.34 -10.29 -6.67
N SER A 59 20.76 -9.25 -7.39
CA SER A 59 20.20 -7.91 -7.23
C SER A 59 18.76 -7.82 -7.71
N GLU A 60 18.44 -8.44 -8.86
CA GLU A 60 17.07 -8.48 -9.38
C GLU A 60 16.16 -9.31 -8.48
N VAL A 61 16.62 -10.49 -8.04
CA VAL A 61 15.86 -11.36 -7.15
C VAL A 61 15.55 -10.65 -5.83
N ARG A 62 16.55 -10.02 -5.19
CA ARG A 62 16.34 -9.28 -3.94
C ARG A 62 15.32 -8.15 -4.09
N ARG A 63 15.46 -7.32 -5.14
CA ARG A 63 14.52 -6.22 -5.40
C ARG A 63 13.09 -6.72 -5.53
N PHE A 64 12.91 -7.83 -6.25
CA PHE A 64 11.59 -8.41 -6.43
C PHE A 64 11.05 -9.02 -5.13
N GLN A 65 11.90 -9.71 -4.35
CA GLN A 65 11.54 -10.25 -3.02
C GLN A 65 11.14 -9.15 -2.04
N GLU A 66 11.84 -8.01 -2.03
CA GLU A 66 11.48 -6.84 -1.22
C GLU A 66 10.11 -6.27 -1.62
N GLN A 67 9.77 -6.32 -2.90
CA GLN A 67 8.49 -5.83 -3.41
C GLN A 67 7.31 -6.74 -3.03
N ILE A 68 7.51 -8.07 -3.05
CA ILE A 68 6.45 -9.05 -2.77
C ILE A 68 6.43 -9.55 -1.32
N GLY A 69 7.44 -9.19 -0.51
CA GLY A 69 7.53 -9.54 0.92
C GLY A 69 7.87 -11.00 1.22
N ARG A 70 8.29 -11.81 0.22
CA ARG A 70 8.65 -13.23 0.43
C ARG A 70 9.84 -13.67 -0.41
N VAL A 71 10.44 -14.79 -0.03
CA VAL A 71 11.52 -15.44 -0.78
C VAL A 71 10.95 -16.13 -2.03
N LEU A 72 11.67 -16.02 -3.17
CA LEU A 72 11.32 -16.68 -4.43
C LEU A 72 12.01 -18.05 -4.53
N THR A 73 11.29 -19.02 -5.06
CA THR A 73 11.86 -20.29 -5.49
C THR A 73 12.59 -20.16 -6.82
N GLN A 74 13.46 -21.12 -7.13
CA GLN A 74 14.17 -21.19 -8.40
C GLN A 74 13.23 -21.19 -9.62
N GLN A 75 12.15 -21.95 -9.53
CA GLN A 75 11.16 -22.04 -10.62
C GLN A 75 10.46 -20.70 -10.84
N GLU A 76 10.13 -19.98 -9.78
CA GLU A 76 9.54 -18.64 -9.87
C GLU A 76 10.50 -17.62 -10.48
N VAL A 77 11.78 -17.64 -10.12
CA VAL A 77 12.82 -16.76 -10.70
C VAL A 77 12.89 -16.92 -12.22
N GLN A 78 12.83 -18.16 -12.70
CA GLN A 78 12.84 -18.48 -14.15
C GLN A 78 11.50 -18.16 -14.81
N ALA A 79 10.36 -18.50 -14.16
CA ALA A 79 9.03 -18.23 -14.70
C ALA A 79 8.74 -16.74 -14.87
N ILE A 80 9.24 -15.92 -13.94
CA ILE A 80 9.13 -14.45 -13.98
C ILE A 80 10.16 -13.85 -14.95
N GLY A 81 11.22 -14.60 -15.33
CA GLY A 81 12.25 -14.17 -16.26
C GLY A 81 13.30 -13.23 -15.66
N LEU A 82 13.53 -13.28 -14.33
CA LEU A 82 14.53 -12.45 -13.66
C LEU A 82 15.95 -12.77 -14.11
N ASP A 83 16.24 -14.00 -14.51
CA ASP A 83 17.49 -14.44 -15.11
C ASP A 83 17.76 -13.76 -16.45
N GLN A 84 16.74 -13.63 -17.31
CA GLN A 84 16.82 -12.89 -18.57
C GLN A 84 16.99 -11.39 -18.35
N GLN A 85 16.30 -10.82 -17.38
CA GLN A 85 16.44 -9.40 -17.01
C GLN A 85 17.86 -9.11 -16.53
N ALA A 86 18.41 -9.97 -15.66
CA ALA A 86 19.78 -9.84 -15.17
C ALA A 86 20.81 -9.95 -16.32
N LEU A 87 20.63 -10.91 -17.23
CA LEU A 87 21.49 -11.08 -18.40
C LEU A 87 21.45 -9.83 -19.30
N ASN A 88 20.27 -9.35 -19.64
CA ASN A 88 20.09 -8.15 -20.45
C ASN A 88 20.74 -6.93 -19.81
N ARG A 89 20.62 -6.79 -18.49
CA ARG A 89 21.28 -5.71 -17.75
C ARG A 89 22.80 -5.76 -17.89
N VAL A 90 23.41 -6.94 -17.73
CA VAL A 90 24.86 -7.09 -17.89
C VAL A 90 25.31 -6.83 -19.33
N ILE A 91 24.57 -7.32 -20.32
CA ILE A 91 24.84 -7.08 -21.73
C ILE A 91 24.80 -5.57 -22.04
N ASN A 92 23.76 -4.87 -21.58
CA ASN A 92 23.62 -3.42 -21.77
C ASN A 92 24.77 -2.65 -21.09
N THR A 93 25.17 -3.07 -19.88
CA THR A 93 26.31 -2.49 -19.18
C THR A 93 27.59 -2.65 -19.99
N ARG A 94 27.88 -3.84 -20.48
CA ARG A 94 29.08 -4.12 -21.29
C ARG A 94 29.05 -3.40 -22.66
N ALA A 95 27.85 -3.23 -23.23
CA ALA A 95 27.70 -2.45 -24.47
C ALA A 95 28.06 -0.97 -24.26
N LEU A 96 27.64 -0.40 -23.13
CA LEU A 96 28.04 0.97 -22.76
C LEU A 96 29.54 1.08 -22.46
N ASP A 97 30.14 0.08 -21.80
CA ASP A 97 31.58 0.05 -21.56
C ASP A 97 32.38 -0.02 -22.88
N GLN A 98 31.87 -0.79 -23.87
CA GLN A 98 32.46 -0.84 -25.20
C GLN A 98 32.35 0.52 -25.91
N LEU A 99 31.17 1.13 -25.90
CA LEU A 99 30.92 2.45 -26.47
C LEU A 99 31.89 3.50 -25.87
N VAL A 100 32.04 3.50 -24.54
CA VAL A 100 32.98 4.39 -23.83
C VAL A 100 34.42 4.20 -24.33
N THR A 101 34.81 2.95 -24.55
CA THR A 101 36.14 2.59 -25.07
C THR A 101 36.32 3.06 -26.52
N ASP A 102 35.33 2.83 -27.37
CA ASP A 102 35.34 3.22 -28.80
C ASP A 102 35.37 4.74 -28.98
N LEU A 103 34.73 5.48 -28.06
CA LEU A 103 34.78 6.94 -28.02
C LEU A 103 36.09 7.48 -27.41
N GLY A 104 37.00 6.63 -26.92
CA GLY A 104 38.24 7.02 -26.29
C GLY A 104 38.05 7.78 -24.97
N LEU A 105 36.90 7.59 -24.31
CA LEU A 105 36.58 8.25 -23.05
C LEU A 105 37.25 7.49 -21.88
N SER A 106 37.90 8.22 -20.99
CA SER A 106 38.47 7.65 -19.77
C SER A 106 38.54 8.70 -18.69
N VAL A 107 38.50 8.26 -17.44
CA VAL A 107 38.79 9.12 -16.28
C VAL A 107 40.25 8.95 -15.87
N GLY A 108 40.87 10.06 -15.51
CA GLY A 108 42.28 10.06 -15.06
C GLY A 108 42.45 9.35 -13.70
N ASP A 109 43.69 8.88 -13.45
CA ASP A 109 44.02 8.14 -12.22
C ASP A 109 43.75 8.93 -10.94
N GLU A 110 43.87 10.26 -10.98
CA GLU A 110 43.53 11.11 -9.83
C GLU A 110 42.06 11.02 -9.43
N ARG A 111 41.14 10.87 -10.41
CA ARG A 111 39.74 10.71 -10.12
C ARG A 111 39.43 9.34 -9.50
N VAL A 112 40.06 8.28 -10.01
CA VAL A 112 39.95 6.92 -9.45
C VAL A 112 40.51 6.92 -8.02
N ARG A 113 41.68 7.50 -7.82
CA ARG A 113 42.30 7.63 -6.50
C ARG A 113 41.42 8.37 -5.50
N SER A 114 40.82 9.50 -5.89
CA SER A 114 39.88 10.23 -5.03
C SER A 114 38.73 9.36 -4.59
N GLN A 115 38.17 8.57 -5.49
CA GLN A 115 37.05 7.65 -5.18
C GLN A 115 37.49 6.52 -4.24
N VAL A 116 38.65 5.93 -4.48
CA VAL A 116 39.23 4.88 -3.59
C VAL A 116 39.39 5.38 -2.17
N ILE A 117 39.91 6.60 -2.00
CA ILE A 117 40.17 7.22 -0.69
C ILE A 117 38.86 7.52 0.05
N GLU A 118 37.77 7.82 -0.67
CA GLU A 118 36.47 8.14 -0.08
C GLU A 118 35.70 6.88 0.37
N ILE A 119 36.13 5.65 0.03
CA ILE A 119 35.46 4.40 0.41
C ILE A 119 35.74 4.11 1.88
N PRO A 120 34.69 4.04 2.76
CA PRO A 120 34.90 3.84 4.21
C PRO A 120 35.58 2.52 4.57
N ALA A 121 35.37 1.47 3.78
CA ALA A 121 35.99 0.15 4.00
C ALA A 121 37.51 0.16 3.78
N PHE A 122 38.04 1.21 3.18
CA PHE A 122 39.49 1.42 2.92
C PHE A 122 40.09 2.47 3.83
N GLN A 123 39.34 2.93 4.84
CA GLN A 123 39.77 3.92 5.81
C GLN A 123 40.16 3.25 7.13
N GLY A 124 41.16 3.79 7.78
CA GLY A 124 41.55 3.42 9.13
C GLY A 124 40.65 4.07 10.19
N LEU A 125 40.99 3.84 11.46
CA LEU A 125 40.22 4.37 12.59
C LEU A 125 40.22 5.91 12.67
N ASP A 126 41.16 6.55 11.98
CA ASP A 126 41.29 8.01 11.86
C ASP A 126 40.47 8.60 10.70
N GLY A 127 39.76 7.76 9.95
CA GLY A 127 38.97 8.17 8.78
C GLY A 127 39.79 8.50 7.54
N GLN A 128 41.12 8.25 7.58
CA GLN A 128 42.01 8.42 6.44
C GLN A 128 42.17 7.10 5.69
N PHE A 129 42.59 7.19 4.42
CA PHE A 129 42.87 5.99 3.62
C PHE A 129 44.00 5.16 4.26
N ASP A 130 43.74 3.89 4.49
CA ASP A 130 44.67 2.90 5.00
C ASP A 130 44.94 1.83 3.94
N ARG A 131 46.23 1.75 3.52
CA ARG A 131 46.66 0.79 2.51
C ARG A 131 46.46 -0.66 2.95
N LEU A 132 46.59 -0.95 4.22
CA LEU A 132 46.38 -2.30 4.75
C LEU A 132 44.88 -2.64 4.72
N ALA A 133 44.00 -1.74 5.19
CA ALA A 133 42.57 -1.92 5.13
C ALA A 133 42.10 -2.12 3.68
N TYR A 134 42.63 -1.36 2.72
CA TYR A 134 42.38 -1.50 1.29
C TYR A 134 42.72 -2.90 0.78
N THR A 135 43.98 -3.34 1.01
CA THR A 135 44.42 -4.66 0.51
C THR A 135 43.70 -5.83 1.18
N GLU A 136 43.41 -5.74 2.48
CA GLU A 136 42.64 -6.78 3.19
C GLU A 136 41.18 -6.80 2.78
N ALA A 137 40.56 -5.65 2.53
CA ALA A 137 39.23 -5.57 2.00
C ALA A 137 39.14 -6.23 0.60
N LEU A 138 40.07 -5.91 -0.31
CA LEU A 138 40.07 -6.55 -1.63
C LEU A 138 40.31 -8.05 -1.58
N LYS A 139 41.25 -8.52 -0.74
CA LYS A 139 41.48 -9.95 -0.53
C LYS A 139 40.25 -10.68 -0.01
N ARG A 140 39.52 -10.07 0.94
CA ARG A 140 38.27 -10.65 1.49
C ARG A 140 37.24 -10.91 0.40
N TYR A 141 37.24 -10.09 -0.65
CA TYR A 141 36.35 -10.23 -1.80
C TYR A 141 37.00 -10.91 -3.00
N ASN A 142 38.20 -11.48 -2.82
CA ASN A 142 38.97 -12.15 -3.87
C ASN A 142 39.22 -11.26 -5.11
N LEU A 143 39.46 -9.97 -4.88
CA LEU A 143 39.80 -8.97 -5.89
C LEU A 143 41.27 -8.62 -5.84
N ASN A 144 41.86 -8.32 -7.00
CA ASN A 144 43.11 -7.66 -7.10
C ASN A 144 42.92 -6.13 -7.34
N GLU A 145 43.91 -5.36 -7.03
CA GLU A 145 43.86 -3.89 -7.14
C GLU A 145 43.63 -3.41 -8.57
N VAL A 146 44.29 -4.04 -9.55
CA VAL A 146 44.20 -3.64 -10.96
C VAL A 146 42.78 -3.85 -11.49
N ASP A 147 42.19 -5.01 -11.19
CA ASP A 147 40.81 -5.31 -11.64
C ASP A 147 39.80 -4.39 -10.95
N PHE A 148 40.01 -4.11 -9.66
CA PHE A 148 39.14 -3.20 -8.92
C PHE A 148 39.21 -1.77 -9.45
N GLU A 149 40.42 -1.22 -9.61
CA GLU A 149 40.60 0.14 -10.11
C GLU A 149 40.14 0.29 -11.57
N THR A 150 40.30 -0.78 -12.39
CA THR A 150 39.79 -0.82 -13.76
C THR A 150 38.25 -0.80 -13.75
N SER A 151 37.61 -1.62 -12.95
CA SER A 151 36.14 -1.61 -12.80
C SER A 151 35.63 -0.27 -12.31
N LEU A 152 36.30 0.33 -11.34
CA LEU A 152 35.92 1.64 -10.81
C LEU A 152 36.04 2.74 -11.88
N ARG A 153 37.08 2.66 -12.74
CA ARG A 153 37.24 3.57 -13.87
C ARG A 153 36.12 3.41 -14.90
N GLU A 154 35.81 2.17 -15.28
CA GLU A 154 34.69 1.85 -16.19
C GLU A 154 33.35 2.34 -15.63
N ASP A 155 33.07 2.07 -14.37
CA ASP A 155 31.83 2.52 -13.70
C ASP A 155 31.71 4.03 -13.63
N THR A 156 32.83 4.72 -13.35
CA THR A 156 32.85 6.18 -13.24
C THR A 156 32.53 6.85 -14.56
N ILE A 157 33.18 6.39 -15.64
CA ILE A 157 32.94 6.99 -16.97
C ILE A 157 31.58 6.61 -17.54
N ARG A 158 31.11 5.37 -17.35
CA ARG A 158 29.75 4.96 -17.70
C ARG A 158 28.71 5.82 -17.02
N ASN A 159 28.86 6.04 -15.71
CA ASN A 159 27.96 6.93 -14.96
C ASN A 159 28.01 8.37 -15.48
N ALA A 160 29.20 8.86 -15.90
CA ALA A 160 29.31 10.19 -16.51
C ALA A 160 28.58 10.26 -17.85
N VAL A 161 28.70 9.24 -18.71
CA VAL A 161 27.96 9.15 -19.98
C VAL A 161 26.44 9.06 -19.71
N GLN A 162 26.04 8.22 -18.78
CA GLN A 162 24.63 8.12 -18.38
C GLN A 162 24.09 9.47 -17.90
N GLN A 163 24.82 10.16 -17.02
CA GLN A 163 24.41 11.49 -16.54
C GLN A 163 24.38 12.52 -17.68
N ALA A 164 25.29 12.46 -18.62
CA ALA A 164 25.30 13.34 -19.79
C ALA A 164 24.06 13.13 -20.66
N VAL A 165 23.67 11.88 -20.91
CA VAL A 165 22.45 11.55 -21.65
C VAL A 165 21.21 12.00 -20.87
N LEU A 166 21.09 11.64 -19.59
CA LEU A 166 19.94 11.96 -18.76
C LEU A 166 19.77 13.49 -18.56
N SER A 167 20.86 14.23 -18.43
CA SER A 167 20.83 15.69 -18.21
C SER A 167 20.63 16.51 -19.49
N SER A 168 20.79 15.91 -20.66
CA SER A 168 20.60 16.58 -21.95
C SER A 168 19.13 16.68 -22.37
N ILE A 169 18.23 16.03 -21.63
CA ILE A 169 16.82 15.94 -21.99
C ILE A 169 16.01 16.85 -21.08
N GLU A 170 15.42 17.84 -21.69
CA GLU A 170 14.50 18.76 -21.04
C GLU A 170 13.22 18.83 -21.84
N MET A 171 12.13 18.41 -21.20
CA MET A 171 10.79 18.53 -21.80
C MET A 171 10.39 20.01 -21.87
N PRO A 172 9.86 20.48 -23.00
CA PRO A 172 9.31 21.84 -23.06
C PRO A 172 8.30 22.09 -21.94
N SER A 173 8.46 23.20 -21.23
CA SER A 173 7.59 23.57 -20.09
C SER A 173 6.10 23.66 -20.46
N ALA A 174 5.78 23.84 -21.73
CA ALA A 174 4.42 23.83 -22.23
C ALA A 174 3.64 22.53 -21.92
N TYR A 175 4.33 21.38 -21.87
CA TYR A 175 3.68 20.11 -21.51
C TYR A 175 3.25 20.05 -20.04
N SER A 176 4.18 20.36 -19.13
CA SER A 176 3.87 20.39 -17.70
C SER A 176 2.86 21.48 -17.37
N GLN A 177 2.89 22.60 -18.09
CA GLN A 177 1.93 23.69 -17.99
C GLN A 177 0.54 23.26 -18.46
N ALA A 178 0.42 22.61 -19.62
CA ALA A 178 -0.86 22.12 -20.13
C ALA A 178 -1.52 21.11 -19.18
N ILE A 179 -0.72 20.17 -18.63
CA ILE A 179 -1.22 19.18 -17.67
C ILE A 179 -1.60 19.87 -16.34
N ALA A 180 -0.79 20.81 -15.85
CA ALA A 180 -1.09 21.55 -14.63
C ALA A 180 -2.37 22.37 -14.80
N SER A 181 -2.55 23.04 -15.96
CA SER A 181 -3.77 23.76 -16.28
C SER A 181 -4.99 22.84 -16.27
N TYR A 182 -4.89 21.68 -16.92
CA TYR A 182 -5.97 20.70 -16.97
C TYR A 182 -6.37 20.15 -15.59
N ILE A 183 -5.39 19.86 -14.74
CA ILE A 183 -5.63 19.33 -13.38
C ILE A 183 -6.20 20.41 -12.46
N SER A 184 -5.77 21.67 -12.64
CA SER A 184 -6.13 22.79 -11.76
C SER A 184 -7.31 23.60 -12.26
N GLU A 185 -7.89 23.24 -13.41
CA GLU A 185 -9.19 23.77 -13.85
C GLU A 185 -10.26 23.44 -12.83
N THR A 186 -11.13 24.40 -12.53
CA THR A 186 -12.31 24.17 -11.68
C THR A 186 -13.57 24.54 -12.44
N ARG A 187 -14.70 23.95 -12.02
CA ARG A 187 -16.01 24.25 -12.61
C ARG A 187 -17.04 24.55 -11.53
N ASP A 188 -17.91 25.48 -11.87
CA ASP A 188 -19.16 25.68 -11.17
C ASP A 188 -20.25 24.94 -11.94
N PHE A 189 -21.07 24.19 -11.24
CA PHE A 189 -22.20 23.50 -11.84
C PHE A 189 -23.39 23.43 -10.89
N SER A 190 -24.58 23.32 -11.46
CA SER A 190 -25.81 22.97 -10.73
C SER A 190 -26.26 21.59 -11.13
N TRP A 191 -26.89 20.90 -10.18
CA TRP A 191 -27.43 19.58 -10.40
C TRP A 191 -28.69 19.35 -9.59
N ALA A 192 -29.56 18.49 -10.08
CA ALA A 192 -30.74 18.03 -9.37
C ALA A 192 -30.90 16.53 -9.58
N ARG A 193 -31.18 15.80 -8.49
CA ARG A 193 -31.59 14.42 -8.54
C ARG A 193 -33.10 14.40 -8.76
N LEU A 194 -33.56 13.58 -9.67
CA LEU A 194 -34.96 13.33 -9.86
C LEU A 194 -35.37 12.18 -8.93
N GLU A 195 -36.43 12.41 -8.19
CA GLU A 195 -37.03 11.46 -7.26
C GLU A 195 -38.44 11.09 -7.70
N GLN A 196 -38.98 10.01 -7.14
CA GLN A 196 -40.33 9.55 -7.46
C GLN A 196 -41.40 10.63 -7.25
N ASP A 197 -41.20 11.52 -6.29
CA ASP A 197 -42.10 12.63 -5.97
C ASP A 197 -42.15 13.71 -7.06
N ASP A 198 -41.15 13.74 -7.95
CA ASP A 198 -41.13 14.65 -9.11
C ASP A 198 -42.04 14.17 -10.26
N LEU A 199 -42.51 12.92 -10.18
CA LEU A 199 -43.40 12.38 -11.18
C LEU A 199 -44.86 12.92 -10.99
N VAL A 200 -45.32 13.67 -11.97
CA VAL A 200 -46.68 14.24 -11.96
C VAL A 200 -47.76 13.17 -11.83
N THR A 201 -47.50 11.95 -12.31
CA THR A 201 -48.43 10.82 -12.31
C THR A 201 -48.48 10.08 -10.97
N GLY A 202 -47.59 10.44 -10.02
CA GLY A 202 -47.40 9.72 -8.76
C GLY A 202 -46.84 8.32 -8.95
N THR A 203 -47.05 7.44 -7.94
CA THR A 203 -46.56 6.05 -8.00
C THR A 203 -47.29 5.29 -9.13
N PRO A 204 -46.51 4.61 -10.02
CA PRO A 204 -47.09 3.83 -11.10
C PRO A 204 -48.01 2.73 -10.56
N VAL A 205 -49.12 2.49 -11.26
CA VAL A 205 -50.07 1.43 -10.93
C VAL A 205 -49.95 0.35 -11.99
N PHE A 206 -49.74 -0.88 -11.56
CA PHE A 206 -49.60 -2.04 -12.44
C PHE A 206 -50.97 -2.70 -12.73
N THR A 207 -51.03 -3.38 -13.85
CA THR A 207 -52.07 -4.37 -14.14
C THR A 207 -51.50 -5.77 -13.99
N GLU A 208 -52.37 -6.78 -13.77
CA GLU A 208 -51.92 -8.18 -13.70
C GLU A 208 -51.19 -8.63 -14.97
N ALA A 209 -51.62 -8.14 -16.14
CA ALA A 209 -50.98 -8.47 -17.40
C ALA A 209 -49.54 -7.91 -17.50
N GLU A 210 -49.30 -6.75 -16.92
CA GLU A 210 -47.96 -6.13 -16.90
C GLU A 210 -47.01 -6.86 -15.93
N LEU A 211 -47.50 -7.30 -14.77
CA LEU A 211 -46.70 -8.10 -13.85
C LEU A 211 -46.35 -9.48 -14.46
N VAL A 212 -47.33 -10.17 -15.08
CA VAL A 212 -47.05 -11.43 -15.77
C VAL A 212 -46.01 -11.23 -16.88
N LYS A 213 -46.18 -10.17 -17.67
CA LYS A 213 -45.24 -9.84 -18.74
C LYS A 213 -43.83 -9.56 -18.19
N PHE A 214 -43.73 -8.71 -17.17
CA PHE A 214 -42.47 -8.35 -16.55
C PHE A 214 -41.75 -9.58 -15.98
N HIS A 215 -42.44 -10.43 -15.26
CA HIS A 215 -41.92 -11.67 -14.72
C HIS A 215 -41.34 -12.57 -15.81
N LEU A 216 -42.07 -12.73 -16.94
CA LEU A 216 -41.62 -13.54 -18.07
C LEU A 216 -40.45 -12.93 -18.85
N GLU A 217 -40.33 -11.60 -18.89
CA GLU A 217 -39.29 -10.88 -19.59
C GLU A 217 -37.98 -10.73 -18.78
N ASN A 218 -38.02 -10.98 -17.45
CA ASN A 218 -36.87 -10.90 -16.57
C ASN A 218 -36.66 -12.23 -15.80
N PRO A 219 -36.51 -13.38 -16.49
CA PRO A 219 -36.45 -14.69 -15.83
C PRO A 219 -35.22 -14.84 -14.94
N GLU A 220 -34.11 -14.18 -15.24
CA GLU A 220 -32.87 -14.25 -14.45
C GLU A 220 -33.07 -13.70 -13.03
N GLU A 221 -33.91 -12.68 -12.88
CA GLU A 221 -34.17 -12.00 -11.60
C GLU A 221 -35.05 -12.87 -10.66
N PHE A 222 -35.88 -13.75 -11.25
CA PHE A 222 -36.87 -14.58 -10.52
C PHE A 222 -36.55 -16.08 -10.61
N THR A 223 -35.32 -16.42 -10.96
CA THR A 223 -34.85 -17.81 -10.98
C THR A 223 -33.92 -18.03 -9.77
N THR A 224 -34.26 -19.02 -8.94
CA THR A 224 -33.32 -19.46 -7.91
C THR A 224 -32.05 -19.98 -8.58
N PRO A 225 -30.88 -19.61 -8.11
CA PRO A 225 -29.63 -20.11 -8.68
C PRO A 225 -29.52 -21.63 -8.54
N ALA A 226 -28.80 -22.26 -9.45
CA ALA A 226 -28.42 -23.65 -9.26
C ALA A 226 -27.49 -23.73 -8.03
N ALA A 227 -27.73 -24.74 -7.21
CA ALA A 227 -27.01 -24.96 -5.97
C ALA A 227 -26.61 -26.44 -5.82
N LYS A 228 -25.74 -26.71 -4.86
CA LYS A 228 -25.42 -28.08 -4.41
C LYS A 228 -25.93 -28.23 -3.00
N THR A 229 -26.69 -29.26 -2.71
CA THR A 229 -26.97 -29.65 -1.32
C THR A 229 -25.72 -30.30 -0.77
N ILE A 230 -25.18 -29.72 0.28
CA ILE A 230 -23.94 -30.15 0.94
C ILE A 230 -24.28 -30.45 2.40
N THR A 231 -23.97 -31.65 2.88
CA THR A 231 -23.88 -31.96 4.30
C THR A 231 -22.47 -31.68 4.79
N TYR A 232 -22.37 -31.01 5.90
CA TYR A 232 -21.06 -30.65 6.47
C TYR A 232 -21.03 -30.87 7.98
N ILE A 233 -19.83 -31.09 8.49
CA ILE A 233 -19.50 -30.92 9.91
C ILE A 233 -18.50 -29.78 10.02
N TRP A 234 -18.61 -29.00 11.05
CA TRP A 234 -17.67 -27.92 11.33
C TRP A 234 -17.53 -27.63 12.81
N LEU A 235 -16.39 -27.05 13.17
CA LEU A 235 -16.10 -26.59 14.51
C LEU A 235 -15.19 -25.37 14.39
N THR A 236 -15.54 -24.28 15.05
CA THR A 236 -14.68 -23.10 15.13
C THR A 236 -14.29 -22.83 16.57
N PRO A 237 -13.18 -22.11 16.82
CA PRO A 237 -12.82 -21.70 18.18
C PRO A 237 -13.98 -20.97 18.87
N THR A 238 -14.73 -20.15 18.15
CA THR A 238 -15.89 -19.40 18.68
C THR A 238 -17.06 -20.32 19.07
N ILE A 239 -17.26 -21.43 18.34
CA ILE A 239 -18.29 -22.42 18.69
C ILE A 239 -17.88 -23.16 19.95
N LEU A 240 -16.65 -23.67 19.97
CA LEU A 240 -16.11 -24.45 21.10
C LEU A 240 -15.96 -23.62 22.38
N ALA A 241 -15.59 -22.34 22.26
CA ALA A 241 -15.39 -21.41 23.37
C ALA A 241 -16.65 -21.22 24.24
N LYS A 242 -17.85 -21.42 23.67
CA LYS A 242 -19.11 -21.26 24.41
C LYS A 242 -19.28 -22.25 25.56
N ASP A 243 -18.68 -23.43 25.45
CA ASP A 243 -18.75 -24.49 26.44
C ASP A 243 -17.53 -24.52 27.38
N ILE A 244 -16.54 -23.63 27.17
CA ILE A 244 -15.33 -23.54 27.94
C ILE A 244 -15.54 -22.66 29.18
N VAL A 245 -15.30 -23.22 30.34
CA VAL A 245 -15.37 -22.48 31.61
C VAL A 245 -13.95 -22.06 32.01
N VAL A 246 -13.74 -20.75 32.09
CA VAL A 246 -12.48 -20.17 32.56
C VAL A 246 -12.64 -19.73 34.02
N SER A 247 -11.70 -20.10 34.90
CA SER A 247 -11.78 -19.69 36.29
C SER A 247 -11.46 -18.22 36.50
N ASP A 248 -12.08 -17.61 37.51
CA ASP A 248 -11.85 -16.20 37.89
C ASP A 248 -10.36 -15.91 38.20
N GLU A 249 -9.65 -16.93 38.75
CA GLU A 249 -8.21 -16.85 39.02
C GLU A 249 -7.40 -16.72 37.71
N ALA A 250 -7.74 -17.50 36.70
CA ALA A 250 -7.10 -17.44 35.38
C ALA A 250 -7.36 -16.08 34.68
N LEU A 251 -8.59 -15.56 34.80
CA LEU A 251 -8.95 -14.24 34.24
C LEU A 251 -8.17 -13.11 34.93
N ARG A 252 -8.03 -13.15 36.26
CA ARG A 252 -7.22 -12.16 36.99
C ARG A 252 -5.74 -12.27 36.65
N SER A 253 -5.24 -13.47 36.40
CA SER A 253 -3.86 -13.69 35.96
C SER A 253 -3.66 -13.09 34.55
N ALA A 254 -4.58 -13.31 33.62
CA ALA A 254 -4.55 -12.75 32.29
C ALA A 254 -4.60 -11.21 32.33
N TYR A 255 -5.50 -10.63 33.15
CA TYR A 255 -5.56 -9.19 33.38
C TYR A 255 -4.22 -8.62 33.85
N ASN A 256 -3.62 -9.24 34.88
CA ASN A 256 -2.35 -8.77 35.44
C ASN A 256 -1.18 -8.92 34.44
N THR A 257 -1.21 -9.93 33.60
CA THR A 257 -0.18 -10.13 32.56
C THR A 257 -0.29 -9.08 31.45
N ARG A 258 -1.51 -8.64 31.13
CA ARG A 258 -1.81 -7.68 30.08
C ARG A 258 -2.16 -6.28 30.64
N ILE A 259 -1.72 -5.98 31.86
CA ILE A 259 -2.14 -4.77 32.58
C ILE A 259 -1.80 -3.47 31.83
N ASP A 260 -0.71 -3.47 31.10
CA ASP A 260 -0.26 -2.34 30.28
C ASP A 260 -1.21 -2.04 29.11
N GLU A 261 -2.03 -3.00 28.67
CA GLU A 261 -3.06 -2.79 27.64
C GLU A 261 -4.30 -2.08 28.22
N PHE A 262 -4.57 -2.27 29.52
CA PHE A 262 -5.77 -1.80 30.20
C PHE A 262 -5.55 -0.53 31.02
N ILE A 263 -4.29 -0.20 31.31
CA ILE A 263 -3.94 1.00 32.09
C ILE A 263 -3.06 1.92 31.26
N GLN A 264 -3.68 2.90 30.65
CA GLN A 264 -2.97 4.03 30.05
C GLN A 264 -2.77 5.12 31.13
N GLN A 265 -1.50 5.40 31.43
CA GLN A 265 -1.15 6.48 32.34
C GLN A 265 -1.47 7.84 31.71
N PRO A 266 -1.94 8.84 32.47
CA PRO A 266 -2.05 10.20 31.97
C PRO A 266 -0.71 10.66 31.40
N SER A 267 -0.75 11.26 30.22
CA SER A 267 0.45 11.78 29.54
C SER A 267 0.21 13.18 28.98
N ARG A 268 1.30 13.84 28.61
CA ARG A 268 1.29 15.18 28.03
C ARG A 268 2.22 15.21 26.82
N LEU A 269 1.82 15.93 25.77
CA LEU A 269 2.76 16.30 24.69
C LEU A 269 3.46 17.58 25.11
N VAL A 270 4.77 17.51 25.32
CA VAL A 270 5.53 18.55 26.02
C VAL A 270 6.77 18.96 25.26
N GLU A 271 6.98 20.26 25.18
CA GLU A 271 8.23 20.88 24.77
C GLU A 271 8.94 21.49 25.97
N ARG A 272 10.26 21.36 26.04
CA ARG A 272 11.08 21.86 27.17
C ARG A 272 12.17 22.81 26.68
N LEU A 273 12.10 24.06 27.10
CA LEU A 273 13.13 25.05 26.84
C LEU A 273 13.96 25.29 28.11
N ILE A 274 15.24 24.90 28.09
CA ILE A 274 16.17 25.00 29.23
C ILE A 274 16.86 26.35 29.22
N PHE A 275 17.09 26.92 30.40
CA PHE A 275 17.80 28.19 30.60
C PHE A 275 19.03 28.02 31.49
N SER A 276 20.00 28.92 31.34
CA SER A 276 21.22 28.86 32.13
C SER A 276 20.99 29.32 33.59
N THR A 277 19.98 30.16 33.81
CA THR A 277 19.62 30.67 35.14
C THR A 277 18.13 30.74 35.34
N GLN A 278 17.70 30.62 36.61
CA GLN A 278 16.31 30.79 37.03
C GLN A 278 15.71 32.12 36.59
N LYS A 279 16.53 33.20 36.65
CA LYS A 279 16.12 34.53 36.25
C LYS A 279 15.80 34.60 34.75
N GLU A 280 16.63 34.02 33.90
CA GLU A 280 16.37 34.00 32.45
C GLU A 280 15.07 33.25 32.12
N ALA A 281 14.80 32.16 32.81
CA ALA A 281 13.57 31.41 32.62
C ALA A 281 12.33 32.21 33.06
N GLN A 282 12.44 32.93 34.20
CA GLN A 282 11.37 33.84 34.67
C GLN A 282 11.14 34.99 33.69
N ASP A 283 12.19 35.64 33.22
CA ASP A 283 12.11 36.75 32.26
C ASP A 283 11.47 36.28 30.93
N ALA A 284 11.77 35.04 30.49
CA ALA A 284 11.15 34.44 29.31
C ALA A 284 9.63 34.24 29.49
N ILE A 285 9.20 33.65 30.60
CA ILE A 285 7.78 33.49 30.91
C ILE A 285 7.08 34.85 30.97
N ALA A 286 7.67 35.83 31.65
CA ALA A 286 7.11 37.16 31.75
C ALA A 286 6.93 37.80 30.36
N THR A 287 7.93 37.69 29.50
CA THR A 287 7.90 38.20 28.12
C THR A 287 6.76 37.58 27.31
N ILE A 288 6.52 36.27 27.46
CA ILE A 288 5.45 35.56 26.76
C ILE A 288 4.09 35.96 27.34
N THR A 289 3.95 35.99 28.68
CA THR A 289 2.70 36.33 29.35
C THR A 289 2.26 37.75 29.05
N GLU A 290 3.22 38.69 28.91
CA GLU A 290 2.98 40.07 28.50
C GLU A 290 2.70 40.24 26.99
N GLY A 291 2.72 39.16 26.21
CA GLY A 291 2.48 39.17 24.78
C GLY A 291 3.58 39.84 23.94
N LYS A 292 4.77 40.04 24.50
CA LYS A 292 5.92 40.69 23.81
C LYS A 292 6.64 39.76 22.85
N ALA A 293 6.61 38.45 23.11
CA ALA A 293 7.10 37.42 22.20
C ALA A 293 6.31 36.12 22.40
N SER A 294 6.21 35.30 21.34
CA SER A 294 5.70 33.92 21.45
C SER A 294 6.78 32.97 21.98
N PHE A 295 6.37 31.82 22.49
CA PHE A 295 7.30 30.75 22.86
C PHE A 295 8.22 30.38 21.69
N ASP A 296 7.65 30.24 20.50
CA ASP A 296 8.40 29.91 19.28
C ASP A 296 9.45 30.96 18.92
N GLN A 297 9.12 32.25 19.11
CA GLN A 297 10.09 33.35 18.89
C GLN A 297 11.25 33.28 19.87
N ILE A 298 11.00 32.91 21.14
CA ILE A 298 12.08 32.75 22.13
C ILE A 298 12.97 31.56 21.76
N VAL A 299 12.39 30.45 21.31
CA VAL A 299 13.13 29.28 20.83
C VAL A 299 14.02 29.67 19.64
N GLN A 300 13.48 30.34 18.64
CA GLN A 300 14.21 30.79 17.44
C GLN A 300 15.31 31.79 17.78
N ASN A 301 15.05 32.74 18.66
CA ASN A 301 16.05 33.75 19.10
C ASN A 301 17.26 33.09 19.78
N ARG A 302 17.11 31.90 20.31
CA ARG A 302 18.19 31.10 20.91
C ARG A 302 18.87 30.16 19.90
N GLY A 303 18.47 30.23 18.62
CA GLY A 303 19.02 29.41 17.56
C GLY A 303 18.55 27.96 17.56
N LEU A 304 17.44 27.67 18.27
CA LEU A 304 16.83 26.35 18.38
C LEU A 304 15.59 26.27 17.48
N THR A 305 15.22 25.05 17.12
CA THR A 305 13.95 24.70 16.48
C THR A 305 13.01 24.04 17.49
N LEU A 306 11.71 23.99 17.20
CA LEU A 306 10.76 23.27 18.05
C LEU A 306 11.11 21.78 18.17
N GLN A 307 11.71 21.20 17.15
CA GLN A 307 12.17 19.82 17.14
C GLN A 307 13.32 19.54 18.11
N ASP A 308 14.16 20.58 18.41
CA ASP A 308 15.27 20.45 19.35
C ASP A 308 14.83 20.44 20.81
N ILE A 309 13.61 20.90 21.10
CA ILE A 309 13.06 21.04 22.45
C ILE A 309 11.85 20.13 22.71
N ASP A 310 11.41 19.38 21.68
CA ASP A 310 10.29 18.45 21.78
C ASP A 310 10.69 17.21 22.58
N LEU A 311 9.92 16.92 23.62
CA LEU A 311 10.05 15.70 24.44
C LEU A 311 9.08 14.61 23.98
N GLY A 312 8.15 14.93 23.07
CA GLY A 312 7.07 14.05 22.68
C GLY A 312 6.07 13.81 23.81
N GLU A 313 5.55 12.60 23.85
CA GLU A 313 4.64 12.14 24.90
C GLU A 313 5.42 11.76 26.17
N VAL A 314 5.07 12.39 27.29
CA VAL A 314 5.73 12.18 28.58
C VAL A 314 4.71 11.90 29.68
N THR A 315 5.13 11.08 30.66
CA THR A 315 4.39 10.84 31.90
C THR A 315 4.90 11.75 33.00
N GLU A 316 4.13 11.92 34.08
CA GLU A 316 4.53 12.75 35.22
C GLU A 316 5.87 12.29 35.81
N ILE A 317 6.06 10.97 35.92
CA ILE A 317 7.28 10.36 36.47
C ILE A 317 8.50 10.65 35.58
N SER A 318 8.34 10.66 34.27
CA SER A 318 9.44 10.90 33.32
C SER A 318 9.99 12.32 33.37
N LEU A 319 9.20 13.28 33.88
CA LEU A 319 9.63 14.67 34.05
C LEU A 319 10.33 14.95 35.38
N GLY A 320 10.41 13.95 36.28
CA GLY A 320 11.05 14.11 37.58
C GLY A 320 10.49 15.25 38.40
N ALA A 321 11.33 16.16 38.91
CA ALA A 321 10.91 17.27 39.73
C ALA A 321 9.95 18.25 39.03
N ALA A 322 9.98 18.35 37.71
CA ALA A 322 9.08 19.19 36.93
C ALA A 322 7.68 18.55 36.71
N GLY A 323 7.54 17.24 36.91
CA GLY A 323 6.30 16.51 36.67
C GLY A 323 5.06 17.10 37.32
N PRO A 324 5.01 17.30 38.64
CA PRO A 324 3.83 17.85 39.31
C PRO A 324 3.42 19.23 38.80
N LEU A 325 4.38 20.06 38.39
CA LEU A 325 4.10 21.39 37.84
C LEU A 325 3.47 21.32 36.45
N VAL A 326 4.03 20.45 35.56
CA VAL A 326 3.54 20.27 34.19
C VAL A 326 2.17 19.58 34.20
N PHE A 327 1.98 18.56 35.04
CA PHE A 327 0.72 17.82 35.17
C PHE A 327 -0.35 18.57 35.96
N GLY A 328 0.02 19.66 36.66
CA GLY A 328 -0.93 20.59 37.30
C GLY A 328 -1.72 21.44 36.30
N LEU A 329 -1.33 21.52 35.04
CA LEU A 329 -2.09 22.18 34.00
C LEU A 329 -3.34 21.34 33.63
N THR A 330 -4.50 22.01 33.60
CA THR A 330 -5.80 21.42 33.21
C THR A 330 -6.15 21.70 31.74
N GLU A 331 -5.42 22.59 31.09
CA GLU A 331 -5.55 22.93 29.66
C GLU A 331 -4.17 23.10 29.06
N PRO A 332 -4.02 22.91 27.74
CA PRO A 332 -2.76 23.18 27.02
C PRO A 332 -2.25 24.58 27.32
N GLY A 333 -0.98 24.73 27.63
CA GLY A 333 -0.42 26.01 28.04
C GLY A 333 1.04 25.91 28.42
N MET A 334 1.56 26.98 29.05
CA MET A 334 2.94 27.06 29.50
C MET A 334 3.04 27.07 31.00
N VAL A 335 4.09 26.46 31.49
CA VAL A 335 4.38 26.41 32.93
C VAL A 335 5.89 26.42 33.19
N GLY A 336 6.27 26.95 34.31
CA GLY A 336 7.66 27.06 34.76
C GLY A 336 7.92 28.40 35.46
N PRO A 337 9.18 28.74 35.77
CA PRO A 337 10.32 27.84 35.59
C PRO A 337 10.29 26.67 36.59
N ALA A 338 10.63 25.48 36.09
CA ALA A 338 10.83 24.30 36.91
C ALA A 338 12.31 23.87 36.88
N ASP A 339 12.79 23.37 37.99
CA ASP A 339 14.14 22.82 38.09
C ASP A 339 14.22 21.46 37.40
N THR A 340 15.21 21.27 36.56
CA THR A 340 15.50 19.98 35.91
C THR A 340 16.99 19.65 36.06
N ASP A 341 17.37 18.42 35.84
CA ASP A 341 18.77 17.99 35.87
C ASP A 341 19.69 18.75 34.90
N LEU A 342 19.09 19.39 33.87
CA LEU A 342 19.80 20.18 32.86
C LEU A 342 19.75 21.69 33.11
N GLY A 343 19.09 22.13 34.20
CA GLY A 343 18.91 23.53 34.60
C GLY A 343 17.43 23.96 34.62
N PRO A 344 17.18 25.22 34.97
CA PRO A 344 15.82 25.76 34.99
C PRO A 344 15.17 25.71 33.61
N ALA A 345 13.94 25.22 33.51
CA ALA A 345 13.25 25.05 32.25
C ALA A 345 11.83 25.64 32.26
N VAL A 346 11.40 26.09 31.11
CA VAL A 346 10.02 26.43 30.79
C VAL A 346 9.45 25.32 29.92
N PHE A 347 8.25 24.87 30.28
CA PHE A 347 7.54 23.82 29.57
C PHE A 347 6.33 24.38 28.83
N ARG A 348 6.11 23.91 27.60
CA ARG A 348 4.85 24.11 26.88
C ARG A 348 4.17 22.75 26.74
N VAL A 349 2.94 22.67 27.25
CA VAL A 349 2.06 21.50 27.07
C VAL A 349 1.21 21.77 25.84
N ASN A 350 1.40 21.00 24.80
CA ASN A 350 0.67 21.13 23.53
C ASN A 350 -0.64 20.34 23.56
N ALA A 351 -0.67 19.20 24.27
CA ALA A 351 -1.87 18.40 24.48
C ALA A 351 -1.84 17.69 25.83
N ILE A 352 -3.01 17.53 26.40
CA ILE A 352 -3.29 16.76 27.60
C ILE A 352 -3.97 15.47 27.17
N LEU A 353 -3.35 14.32 27.46
CA LEU A 353 -3.87 13.00 27.19
C LEU A 353 -4.27 12.39 28.53
N ASP A 354 -5.58 12.28 28.74
CA ASP A 354 -6.10 11.68 29.95
C ASP A 354 -5.80 10.17 29.93
N GLY A 355 -5.35 9.67 31.08
CA GLY A 355 -5.17 8.24 31.25
C GLY A 355 -6.51 7.52 31.21
N ASN A 356 -6.49 6.30 30.69
CA ASN A 356 -7.66 5.42 30.70
C ASN A 356 -7.33 4.19 31.58
N ILE A 357 -8.17 3.96 32.60
CA ILE A 357 -8.04 2.78 33.48
C ILE A 357 -9.26 1.92 33.24
N GLN A 358 -9.06 0.80 32.56
CA GLN A 358 -10.07 -0.23 32.46
C GLN A 358 -9.84 -1.24 33.60
N THR A 359 -10.74 -1.25 34.57
CA THR A 359 -10.64 -2.20 35.67
C THR A 359 -10.92 -3.63 35.22
N PHE A 360 -10.51 -4.61 36.04
CA PHE A 360 -10.79 -6.02 35.74
C PHE A 360 -12.28 -6.26 35.46
N GLU A 361 -13.17 -5.66 36.23
CA GLU A 361 -14.62 -5.82 36.08
C GLU A 361 -15.14 -5.28 34.75
N MET A 362 -14.48 -4.24 34.19
CA MET A 362 -14.85 -3.66 32.90
C MET A 362 -14.44 -4.54 31.71
N VAL A 363 -13.35 -5.28 31.84
CA VAL A 363 -12.77 -6.10 30.77
C VAL A 363 -12.94 -7.60 31.00
N GLN A 364 -13.62 -8.01 32.08
CA GLN A 364 -13.76 -9.42 32.46
C GLN A 364 -14.41 -10.26 31.36
N GLU A 365 -15.45 -9.75 30.70
CA GLU A 365 -16.15 -10.45 29.62
C GLU A 365 -15.25 -10.61 28.39
N GLN A 366 -14.48 -9.57 28.06
CA GLN A 366 -13.49 -9.63 26.97
C GLN A 366 -12.41 -10.66 27.29
N LEU A 367 -11.85 -10.63 28.49
CA LEU A 367 -10.81 -11.59 28.93
C LEU A 367 -11.33 -13.03 28.96
N LEU A 368 -12.60 -13.22 29.36
CA LEU A 368 -13.24 -14.53 29.32
C LEU A 368 -13.33 -15.07 27.89
N ASN A 369 -13.80 -14.23 26.97
CA ASN A 369 -13.91 -14.61 25.57
C ASN A 369 -12.54 -14.91 24.94
N ASP A 370 -11.55 -14.04 25.14
CA ASP A 370 -10.19 -14.22 24.66
C ASP A 370 -9.58 -15.53 25.18
N ALA A 371 -9.64 -15.76 26.50
CA ALA A 371 -9.10 -16.95 27.13
C ALA A 371 -9.83 -18.24 26.70
N ALA A 372 -11.16 -18.18 26.52
CA ALA A 372 -11.92 -19.33 26.04
C ALA A 372 -11.57 -19.68 24.60
N ILE A 373 -11.36 -18.66 23.72
CA ILE A 373 -10.92 -18.86 22.34
C ILE A 373 -9.52 -19.47 22.29
N ASP A 374 -8.59 -19.00 23.09
CA ASP A 374 -7.22 -19.55 23.16
C ASP A 374 -7.22 -21.02 23.60
N ILE A 375 -8.02 -21.37 24.59
CA ILE A 375 -8.20 -22.75 25.03
C ILE A 375 -8.86 -23.57 23.90
N ALA A 376 -9.86 -23.02 23.23
CA ALA A 376 -10.56 -23.66 22.12
C ALA A 376 -9.59 -24.00 20.98
N ILE A 377 -8.74 -23.05 20.57
CA ILE A 377 -7.72 -23.25 19.52
C ILE A 377 -6.80 -24.43 19.88
N ASN A 378 -6.32 -24.50 21.13
CA ASN A 378 -5.47 -25.60 21.59
C ASN A 378 -6.19 -26.95 21.61
N ASN A 379 -7.48 -26.97 21.98
CA ASN A 379 -8.27 -28.18 22.01
C ASN A 379 -8.62 -28.69 20.60
N ILE A 380 -8.82 -27.81 19.63
CA ILE A 380 -9.12 -28.15 18.24
C ILE A 380 -8.04 -29.04 17.63
N ALA A 381 -6.77 -28.86 18.01
CA ALA A 381 -5.68 -29.71 17.53
C ALA A 381 -5.88 -31.21 17.90
N GLY A 382 -6.33 -31.48 19.11
CA GLY A 382 -6.65 -32.85 19.55
C GLY A 382 -7.92 -33.42 18.86
N ILE A 383 -8.93 -32.55 18.68
CA ILE A 383 -10.18 -32.94 17.98
C ILE A 383 -9.88 -33.23 16.50
N SER A 384 -8.94 -32.50 15.92
CA SER A 384 -8.52 -32.72 14.51
C SER A 384 -8.00 -34.15 14.29
N GLU A 385 -7.15 -34.66 15.19
CA GLU A 385 -6.62 -36.03 15.09
C GLU A 385 -7.76 -37.07 15.21
N GLU A 386 -8.67 -36.86 16.17
CA GLU A 386 -9.81 -37.76 16.40
C GLU A 386 -10.77 -37.80 15.19
N VAL A 387 -11.10 -36.63 14.61
CA VAL A 387 -11.98 -36.53 13.45
C VAL A 387 -11.34 -37.16 12.22
N ASP A 388 -10.03 -36.89 12.00
CA ASP A 388 -9.31 -37.46 10.85
C ASP A 388 -9.24 -38.99 10.93
N ASP A 389 -9.01 -39.56 12.11
CA ASP A 389 -9.01 -41.01 12.35
C ASP A 389 -10.40 -41.62 12.09
N LEU A 390 -11.48 -40.97 12.53
CA LEU A 390 -12.84 -41.44 12.30
C LEU A 390 -13.19 -41.42 10.81
N LEU A 391 -12.90 -40.32 10.10
CA LEU A 391 -13.15 -40.19 8.66
C LEU A 391 -12.30 -41.20 7.87
N ALA A 392 -11.02 -41.38 8.22
CA ALA A 392 -10.15 -42.39 7.62
C ALA A 392 -10.64 -43.81 7.90
N GLY A 393 -11.30 -44.04 9.04
CA GLY A 393 -11.97 -45.31 9.41
C GLY A 393 -13.27 -45.55 8.64
N GLY A 394 -13.78 -44.57 7.89
CA GLY A 394 -14.99 -44.67 7.10
C GLY A 394 -16.29 -44.26 7.85
N ALA A 395 -16.17 -43.54 8.97
CA ALA A 395 -17.30 -42.95 9.67
C ALA A 395 -18.04 -41.93 8.79
N THR A 396 -19.33 -41.86 8.94
CA THR A 396 -20.13 -40.82 8.27
C THR A 396 -19.99 -39.47 8.99
N LEU A 397 -20.35 -38.36 8.33
CA LEU A 397 -20.35 -37.05 8.99
C LEU A 397 -21.28 -37.01 10.20
N GLU A 398 -22.38 -37.76 10.14
CA GLU A 398 -23.33 -37.92 11.22
C GLU A 398 -22.72 -38.67 12.41
N ASP A 399 -21.96 -39.74 12.15
CA ASP A 399 -21.25 -40.50 13.22
C ASP A 399 -20.16 -39.61 13.88
N VAL A 400 -19.39 -38.90 13.07
CA VAL A 400 -18.35 -37.95 13.59
C VAL A 400 -19.00 -36.86 14.45
N ALA A 401 -20.10 -36.28 14.02
CA ALA A 401 -20.81 -35.28 14.83
C ALA A 401 -21.43 -35.84 16.12
N ALA A 402 -21.79 -37.13 16.14
CA ALA A 402 -22.29 -37.79 17.35
C ALA A 402 -21.20 -38.16 18.34
N GLU A 403 -19.99 -38.47 17.87
CA GLU A 403 -18.87 -38.93 18.68
C GLU A 403 -17.91 -37.79 19.09
N THR A 404 -17.96 -36.66 18.41
CA THR A 404 -17.08 -35.50 18.64
C THR A 404 -17.86 -34.22 18.94
N GLN A 405 -17.15 -33.11 19.10
CA GLN A 405 -17.74 -31.78 19.31
C GLN A 405 -18.03 -31.03 17.98
N MET A 406 -17.90 -31.73 16.85
CA MET A 406 -18.23 -31.15 15.54
C MET A 406 -19.74 -30.94 15.40
N THR A 407 -20.12 -29.82 14.84
CA THR A 407 -21.53 -29.49 14.57
C THR A 407 -21.93 -29.93 13.16
N LEU A 408 -22.95 -30.77 13.05
CA LEU A 408 -23.53 -31.19 11.76
C LEU A 408 -24.46 -30.12 11.20
N GLY A 409 -24.36 -29.87 9.90
CA GLY A 409 -25.26 -28.98 9.16
C GLY A 409 -25.50 -29.45 7.74
N SER A 410 -26.50 -28.87 7.10
CA SER A 410 -26.78 -29.04 5.66
C SER A 410 -27.11 -27.69 5.05
N ILE A 411 -26.69 -27.47 3.82
CA ILE A 411 -26.90 -26.21 3.10
C ILE A 411 -27.06 -26.45 1.60
N ASP A 412 -27.98 -25.69 0.98
CA ASP A 412 -28.05 -25.57 -0.47
C ASP A 412 -27.09 -24.42 -0.88
N TRP A 413 -25.89 -24.78 -1.26
CA TRP A 413 -24.82 -23.84 -1.50
C TRP A 413 -24.69 -23.45 -2.98
N HIS A 414 -24.54 -22.17 -3.22
CA HIS A 414 -24.05 -21.57 -4.48
C HIS A 414 -23.05 -20.45 -4.18
N ILE A 415 -22.37 -19.93 -5.18
CA ILE A 415 -21.26 -18.97 -5.02
C ILE A 415 -21.62 -17.67 -4.28
N ALA A 416 -22.88 -17.27 -4.27
CA ALA A 416 -23.37 -16.10 -3.55
C ALA A 416 -24.10 -16.44 -2.24
N THR A 417 -23.96 -17.67 -1.72
CA THR A 417 -24.53 -18.05 -0.42
C THR A 417 -23.70 -17.42 0.69
N GLU A 418 -24.36 -16.70 1.60
CA GLU A 418 -23.77 -16.01 2.73
C GLU A 418 -24.23 -16.60 4.06
N GLY A 419 -23.43 -16.39 5.10
CA GLY A 419 -23.73 -16.77 6.48
C GLY A 419 -23.21 -18.14 6.90
N GLY A 420 -22.85 -18.25 8.18
CA GLY A 420 -22.37 -19.48 8.79
C GLY A 420 -21.07 -19.98 8.19
N ILE A 421 -21.03 -21.24 7.77
CA ILE A 421 -19.82 -21.82 7.17
C ILE A 421 -19.52 -21.25 5.79
N SER A 422 -20.52 -20.69 5.09
CA SER A 422 -20.34 -20.09 3.75
C SER A 422 -19.55 -18.80 3.76
N ASP A 423 -19.31 -18.18 4.94
CA ASP A 423 -18.50 -16.97 5.06
C ASP A 423 -16.99 -17.27 4.97
N TYR A 424 -16.59 -18.55 4.99
CA TYR A 424 -15.19 -18.96 4.94
C TYR A 424 -14.77 -19.32 3.51
N GLU A 425 -13.68 -18.68 3.05
CA GLU A 425 -13.15 -18.88 1.68
C GLU A 425 -12.73 -20.33 1.42
N GLU A 426 -12.20 -21.00 2.45
CA GLU A 426 -11.76 -22.40 2.36
C GLU A 426 -12.97 -23.33 2.12
N PHE A 427 -14.10 -23.07 2.79
CA PHE A 427 -15.33 -23.81 2.53
C PHE A 427 -15.87 -23.52 1.12
N GLN A 428 -15.92 -22.25 0.70
CA GLN A 428 -16.38 -21.88 -0.63
C GLN A 428 -15.56 -22.56 -1.74
N THR A 429 -14.24 -22.60 -1.56
CA THR A 429 -13.31 -23.23 -2.50
C THR A 429 -13.56 -24.75 -2.59
N ALA A 430 -13.72 -25.40 -1.44
CA ALA A 430 -14.01 -26.83 -1.37
C ALA A 430 -15.39 -27.15 -1.97
N ALA A 431 -16.44 -26.39 -1.62
CA ALA A 431 -17.79 -26.56 -2.12
C ALA A 431 -17.91 -26.35 -3.65
N ALA A 432 -17.14 -25.39 -4.20
CA ALA A 432 -17.13 -25.13 -5.64
C ALA A 432 -16.69 -26.36 -6.45
N THR A 433 -15.66 -27.06 -5.98
CA THR A 433 -15.06 -28.22 -6.67
C THR A 433 -15.68 -29.56 -6.27
N LEU A 434 -16.49 -29.60 -5.21
CA LEU A 434 -17.08 -30.83 -4.65
C LEU A 434 -17.95 -31.57 -5.64
N THR A 435 -17.75 -32.90 -5.74
CA THR A 435 -18.48 -33.82 -6.62
C THR A 435 -18.98 -35.05 -5.86
N THR A 436 -19.77 -35.89 -6.52
CA THR A 436 -20.26 -37.18 -5.99
C THR A 436 -19.18 -38.22 -5.78
N GLU A 437 -18.00 -38.04 -6.36
CA GLU A 437 -16.85 -38.96 -6.26
C GLU A 437 -15.97 -38.65 -5.09
N ASP A 438 -16.13 -37.48 -4.44
CA ASP A 438 -15.29 -37.01 -3.36
C ASP A 438 -15.73 -37.63 -2.02
N PHE A 439 -14.77 -38.13 -1.27
CA PHE A 439 -14.99 -38.58 0.09
C PHE A 439 -14.74 -37.42 1.07
N PRO A 440 -15.51 -37.35 2.18
CA PRO A 440 -15.27 -36.35 3.19
C PRO A 440 -13.84 -36.43 3.74
N THR A 441 -13.13 -35.33 3.67
CA THR A 441 -11.80 -35.16 4.25
C THR A 441 -11.81 -33.93 5.16
N LEU A 442 -11.06 -34.02 6.26
CA LEU A 442 -10.93 -32.91 7.18
C LEU A 442 -10.12 -31.78 6.54
N ALA A 443 -10.63 -30.57 6.64
CA ALA A 443 -9.96 -29.35 6.19
C ALA A 443 -10.00 -28.28 7.29
N THR A 444 -9.10 -27.28 7.20
CA THR A 444 -8.99 -26.19 8.17
C THR A 444 -9.54 -24.89 7.59
N LEU A 445 -10.16 -24.10 8.48
CA LEU A 445 -10.60 -22.73 8.20
C LEU A 445 -9.48 -21.74 8.61
N ASN A 446 -9.51 -20.54 8.07
CA ASN A 446 -8.51 -19.48 8.34
C ASN A 446 -8.45 -19.03 9.81
N ASN A 447 -9.49 -19.32 10.60
CA ASN A 447 -9.55 -19.04 12.04
C ASN A 447 -9.15 -20.24 12.93
N ASN A 448 -8.41 -21.21 12.41
CA ASN A 448 -8.08 -22.49 13.04
C ASN A 448 -9.30 -23.40 13.32
N GLY A 449 -10.43 -23.14 12.71
CA GLY A 449 -11.57 -24.05 12.72
C GLY A 449 -11.34 -25.27 11.82
N LEU A 450 -12.22 -26.27 11.96
CA LEU A 450 -12.20 -27.50 11.18
C LEU A 450 -13.53 -27.66 10.45
N PHE A 451 -13.48 -28.26 9.26
CA PHE A 451 -14.69 -28.69 8.56
C PHE A 451 -14.44 -29.92 7.68
N ALA A 452 -15.49 -30.65 7.40
CA ALA A 452 -15.54 -31.66 6.36
C ALA A 452 -16.90 -31.60 5.66
N ILE A 453 -16.93 -31.88 4.36
CA ILE A 453 -18.11 -31.74 3.51
C ILE A 453 -18.39 -33.01 2.73
N ARG A 454 -19.68 -33.22 2.43
CA ARG A 454 -20.17 -34.30 1.58
C ARG A 454 -21.20 -33.76 0.60
N PHE A 455 -21.02 -34.06 -0.67
CA PHE A 455 -21.99 -33.76 -1.69
C PHE A 455 -23.24 -34.68 -1.52
N GLU A 456 -24.43 -34.12 -1.61
CA GLU A 456 -25.66 -34.87 -1.57
C GLU A 456 -26.35 -34.92 -2.95
N THR A 457 -26.67 -33.76 -3.49
CA THR A 457 -27.33 -33.64 -4.78
C THR A 457 -27.17 -32.25 -5.39
N ASP A 458 -27.33 -32.18 -6.72
CA ASP A 458 -27.47 -30.90 -7.41
C ASP A 458 -28.91 -30.41 -7.30
N VAL A 459 -29.06 -29.14 -6.96
CA VAL A 459 -30.32 -28.41 -6.98
C VAL A 459 -30.36 -27.57 -8.25
N PRO A 460 -31.22 -27.91 -9.22
CA PRO A 460 -31.29 -27.15 -10.47
C PRO A 460 -31.82 -25.73 -10.23
N ALA A 461 -31.39 -24.79 -11.06
CA ALA A 461 -32.00 -23.46 -11.12
C ALA A 461 -33.50 -23.60 -11.49
N VAL A 462 -34.36 -22.93 -10.74
CA VAL A 462 -35.82 -23.00 -10.95
C VAL A 462 -36.39 -21.61 -11.14
N PHE A 463 -36.98 -21.37 -12.30
CA PHE A 463 -37.80 -20.17 -12.51
C PHE A 463 -39.02 -20.22 -11.61
N GLN A 464 -39.09 -19.31 -10.66
CA GLN A 464 -40.13 -19.26 -9.65
C GLN A 464 -41.49 -18.85 -10.26
N LYS A 465 -42.55 -19.47 -9.80
CA LYS A 465 -43.91 -19.07 -10.24
C LYS A 465 -44.22 -17.67 -9.68
N LEU A 466 -44.97 -16.88 -10.48
CA LEU A 466 -45.36 -15.52 -10.09
C LEU A 466 -46.09 -15.48 -8.73
N GLU A 467 -46.85 -16.51 -8.39
CA GLU A 467 -47.57 -16.56 -7.11
C GLU A 467 -46.62 -16.59 -5.90
N ILE A 468 -45.39 -17.11 -6.08
CA ILE A 468 -44.40 -17.24 -5.02
C ILE A 468 -43.59 -15.92 -4.87
N VAL A 469 -43.18 -15.33 -6.00
CA VAL A 469 -42.31 -14.16 -6.04
C VAL A 469 -43.06 -12.86 -6.34
N ARG A 470 -44.39 -12.86 -6.14
CA ARG A 470 -45.25 -11.74 -6.54
C ARG A 470 -44.82 -10.39 -5.97
N GLU A 471 -44.48 -10.34 -4.69
CA GLU A 471 -44.04 -9.09 -4.04
C GLU A 471 -42.70 -8.60 -4.58
N ASP A 472 -41.80 -9.53 -4.88
CA ASP A 472 -40.48 -9.19 -5.49
C ASP A 472 -40.67 -8.65 -6.91
N VAL A 473 -41.58 -9.30 -7.69
CA VAL A 473 -41.92 -8.83 -9.05
C VAL A 473 -42.56 -7.45 -9.03
N ILE A 474 -43.47 -7.17 -8.07
CA ILE A 474 -44.06 -5.84 -7.90
C ILE A 474 -42.98 -4.81 -7.58
N THR A 475 -42.10 -5.12 -6.65
CA THR A 475 -41.02 -4.23 -6.23
C THR A 475 -40.06 -3.91 -7.38
N ALA A 476 -39.63 -4.94 -8.10
CA ALA A 476 -38.73 -4.79 -9.25
C ALA A 476 -39.42 -4.04 -10.40
N TRP A 477 -40.67 -4.34 -10.68
CA TRP A 477 -41.48 -3.65 -11.72
C TRP A 477 -41.65 -2.17 -11.39
N LEU A 478 -41.99 -1.85 -10.12
CA LEU A 478 -42.12 -0.46 -9.66
C LEU A 478 -40.79 0.28 -9.80
N ALA A 479 -39.71 -0.29 -9.31
CA ALA A 479 -38.39 0.32 -9.40
C ALA A 479 -37.99 0.65 -10.85
N LYS A 480 -38.15 -0.34 -11.75
CA LYS A 480 -37.85 -0.18 -13.18
C LYS A 480 -38.78 0.83 -13.87
N THR A 481 -40.07 0.82 -13.54
CA THR A 481 -41.07 1.72 -14.14
C THR A 481 -40.83 3.15 -13.69
N VAL A 482 -40.57 3.36 -12.38
CA VAL A 482 -40.22 4.67 -11.83
C VAL A 482 -38.95 5.18 -12.50
N GLN A 483 -37.90 4.37 -12.59
CA GLN A 483 -36.64 4.75 -13.24
C GLN A 483 -36.88 5.17 -14.70
N GLN A 484 -37.65 4.39 -15.47
CA GLN A 484 -38.00 4.73 -16.86
C GLN A 484 -38.77 6.05 -16.97
N GLN A 485 -39.71 6.30 -16.05
CA GLN A 485 -40.46 7.56 -16.02
C GLN A 485 -39.56 8.75 -15.65
N LEU A 486 -38.63 8.57 -14.71
CA LEU A 486 -37.65 9.60 -14.33
C LEU A 486 -36.69 9.90 -15.48
N VAL A 487 -36.20 8.89 -16.19
CA VAL A 487 -35.38 9.07 -17.41
C VAL A 487 -36.16 9.84 -18.47
N ALA A 488 -37.42 9.49 -18.70
CA ALA A 488 -38.28 10.19 -19.64
C ALA A 488 -38.54 11.64 -19.22
N LEU A 489 -38.77 11.88 -17.93
CA LEU A 489 -38.90 13.23 -17.36
C LEU A 489 -37.61 14.05 -17.54
N ALA A 490 -36.47 13.45 -17.22
CA ALA A 490 -35.16 14.06 -17.40
C ALA A 490 -34.91 14.45 -18.87
N ALA A 491 -35.27 13.55 -19.81
CA ALA A 491 -35.14 13.81 -21.24
C ALA A 491 -36.02 14.97 -21.75
N VAL A 492 -37.13 15.23 -21.08
CA VAL A 492 -37.99 16.39 -21.37
C VAL A 492 -37.46 17.69 -20.78
N ILE A 493 -36.93 17.62 -19.55
CA ILE A 493 -36.45 18.81 -18.80
C ILE A 493 -35.07 19.26 -19.29
N ALA A 494 -34.11 18.34 -19.41
CA ALA A 494 -32.71 18.68 -19.69
C ALA A 494 -32.49 19.61 -20.90
N PRO A 495 -33.19 19.43 -22.05
CA PRO A 495 -33.03 20.35 -23.19
C PRO A 495 -33.54 21.76 -22.93
N GLN A 496 -34.33 21.99 -21.91
CA GLN A 496 -34.93 23.27 -21.55
C GLN A 496 -34.13 23.99 -20.45
N VAL A 497 -33.27 23.26 -19.75
CA VAL A 497 -32.42 23.82 -18.70
C VAL A 497 -31.29 24.64 -19.35
N SER A 498 -31.07 25.83 -18.84
CA SER A 498 -29.99 26.75 -19.24
C SER A 498 -29.58 27.58 -18.02
N ILE A 499 -28.54 28.41 -18.17
CA ILE A 499 -28.12 29.34 -17.12
C ILE A 499 -29.26 30.31 -16.74
N ASP A 500 -30.06 30.74 -17.74
CA ASP A 500 -31.19 31.65 -17.51
C ASP A 500 -32.49 30.94 -17.10
N ALA A 501 -32.56 29.63 -17.29
CA ALA A 501 -33.66 28.74 -16.84
C ALA A 501 -33.10 27.61 -15.98
N PRO A 502 -32.78 27.88 -14.69
CA PRO A 502 -32.15 26.93 -13.78
C PRO A 502 -33.08 25.76 -13.46
N LEU A 503 -32.51 24.67 -12.88
CA LEU A 503 -33.23 23.45 -12.53
C LEU A 503 -34.42 23.71 -11.61
N SER A 504 -34.30 24.67 -10.70
CA SER A 504 -35.36 25.11 -9.80
C SER A 504 -36.59 25.68 -10.51
N SER A 505 -36.43 26.20 -11.73
CA SER A 505 -37.57 26.69 -12.56
C SER A 505 -38.50 25.56 -13.02
N PHE A 506 -38.04 24.30 -12.98
CA PHE A 506 -38.79 23.11 -13.34
C PHE A 506 -39.34 22.37 -12.09
N GLY A 507 -39.23 23.00 -10.91
CA GLY A 507 -39.71 22.42 -9.64
C GLY A 507 -38.74 21.46 -8.98
N LEU A 508 -37.53 21.28 -9.54
CA LEU A 508 -36.52 20.38 -8.98
C LEU A 508 -35.73 21.03 -7.85
N VAL A 509 -35.26 20.23 -6.92
CA VAL A 509 -34.35 20.66 -5.85
C VAL A 509 -32.97 20.84 -6.45
N GLU A 510 -32.59 22.11 -6.67
CA GLU A 510 -31.32 22.47 -7.28
C GLU A 510 -30.22 22.54 -6.24
N ASN A 511 -29.15 21.81 -6.43
CA ASN A 511 -27.90 21.88 -5.69
C ASN A 511 -26.85 22.62 -6.53
N THR A 512 -26.01 23.40 -5.87
CA THR A 512 -24.98 24.20 -6.55
C THR A 512 -23.62 23.92 -5.95
N GLU A 513 -22.67 23.68 -6.83
CA GLU A 513 -21.28 23.42 -6.50
C GLU A 513 -20.41 24.50 -7.18
N ASP A 514 -19.54 25.13 -6.42
CA ASP A 514 -18.68 26.19 -6.91
C ASP A 514 -17.20 25.81 -6.78
N ASN A 515 -16.38 26.19 -7.77
CA ASN A 515 -14.95 25.96 -7.80
C ASN A 515 -14.53 24.49 -7.62
N MET A 516 -15.32 23.56 -8.12
CA MET A 516 -15.06 22.13 -7.98
C MET A 516 -13.91 21.70 -8.88
N ALA A 517 -12.90 21.06 -8.27
CA ALA A 517 -11.79 20.44 -9.00
C ALA A 517 -12.21 19.09 -9.60
N ARG A 518 -11.51 18.62 -10.65
CA ARG A 518 -11.79 17.32 -11.31
C ARG A 518 -11.71 16.11 -10.36
N SER A 519 -10.91 16.21 -9.31
CA SER A 519 -10.73 15.15 -8.31
C SER A 519 -11.65 15.29 -7.10
N ALA A 520 -12.51 16.28 -7.06
CA ALA A 520 -13.44 16.49 -5.96
C ALA A 520 -14.59 15.47 -6.00
N SER A 521 -15.25 15.31 -4.86
CA SER A 521 -16.49 14.56 -4.72
C SER A 521 -17.57 15.44 -4.13
N VAL A 522 -18.81 15.16 -4.45
CA VAL A 522 -19.99 15.84 -3.90
C VAL A 522 -20.69 14.87 -2.96
N ASP A 523 -20.93 15.31 -1.73
CA ASP A 523 -21.58 14.47 -0.73
C ASP A 523 -23.01 14.10 -1.18
N GLY A 524 -23.34 12.83 -1.06
CA GLY A 524 -24.66 12.30 -1.44
C GLY A 524 -24.89 12.20 -2.95
N ALA A 525 -23.89 12.48 -3.80
CA ALA A 525 -23.99 12.31 -5.24
C ALA A 525 -23.07 11.18 -5.75
N PRO A 526 -23.42 10.54 -6.90
CA PRO A 526 -22.56 9.51 -7.47
C PRO A 526 -21.19 10.09 -7.89
N PRO A 527 -20.10 9.30 -7.76
CA PRO A 527 -18.74 9.75 -8.09
C PRO A 527 -18.59 10.26 -9.54
N ALA A 528 -19.46 9.80 -10.45
CA ALA A 528 -19.47 10.21 -11.84
C ALA A 528 -19.96 11.65 -12.07
N LEU A 529 -20.59 12.29 -11.06
CA LEU A 529 -21.20 13.62 -11.22
C LEU A 529 -20.18 14.68 -11.61
N VAL A 530 -19.09 14.79 -10.88
CA VAL A 530 -18.03 15.77 -11.12
C VAL A 530 -17.37 15.51 -12.47
N PHE A 531 -17.05 14.26 -12.77
CA PHE A 531 -16.48 13.89 -14.08
C PHE A 531 -17.40 14.31 -15.23
N LYS A 532 -18.71 14.05 -15.09
CA LYS A 532 -19.72 14.44 -16.10
C LYS A 532 -19.84 15.95 -16.25
N ALA A 533 -19.70 16.71 -15.15
CA ALA A 533 -19.69 18.18 -15.20
C ALA A 533 -18.50 18.73 -16.03
N PHE A 534 -17.35 18.06 -15.99
CA PHE A 534 -16.18 18.44 -16.79
C PHE A 534 -16.25 17.99 -18.27
N GLU A 535 -17.01 16.95 -18.58
CA GLU A 535 -17.24 16.52 -19.98
C GLU A 535 -18.28 17.40 -20.70
N THR A 536 -19.18 18.01 -19.93
CA THR A 536 -20.31 18.74 -20.49
C THR A 536 -19.91 20.20 -20.76
N PRO A 537 -20.23 20.77 -21.94
CA PRO A 537 -19.99 22.18 -22.21
C PRO A 537 -20.77 23.10 -21.28
N VAL A 538 -20.15 24.23 -20.88
CA VAL A 538 -20.79 25.25 -20.05
C VAL A 538 -22.10 25.72 -20.69
N GLY A 539 -23.15 25.86 -19.89
CA GLY A 539 -24.47 26.27 -20.31
C GLY A 539 -25.31 25.18 -20.98
N THR A 540 -24.80 23.96 -21.12
CA THR A 540 -25.53 22.81 -21.66
C THR A 540 -25.90 21.86 -20.56
N ALA A 541 -27.16 21.49 -20.42
CA ALA A 541 -27.55 20.48 -19.46
C ALA A 541 -27.36 19.07 -20.03
N THR A 542 -27.03 18.14 -19.17
CA THR A 542 -26.87 16.72 -19.50
C THR A 542 -27.49 15.84 -18.42
N ILE A 543 -27.80 14.60 -18.78
CA ILE A 543 -28.36 13.60 -17.86
C ILE A 543 -27.22 12.65 -17.45
N LEU A 544 -27.13 12.39 -16.16
CA LEU A 544 -26.34 11.31 -15.58
C LEU A 544 -27.31 10.24 -15.07
N GLU A 545 -27.23 9.06 -15.68
CA GLU A 545 -28.03 7.90 -15.31
C GLU A 545 -27.14 6.86 -14.65
N SER A 546 -27.56 6.37 -13.49
CA SER A 546 -26.95 5.25 -12.79
C SER A 546 -28.03 4.25 -12.38
N SER A 547 -27.65 3.14 -11.77
CA SER A 547 -28.59 2.14 -11.28
C SER A 547 -29.58 2.68 -10.22
N SER A 548 -29.17 3.71 -9.48
CA SER A 548 -29.95 4.29 -8.36
C SER A 548 -30.37 5.73 -8.56
N ASP A 549 -29.73 6.44 -9.50
CA ASP A 549 -29.88 7.90 -9.60
C ASP A 549 -30.10 8.37 -11.03
N ILE A 550 -31.05 9.26 -11.20
CA ILE A 550 -31.26 10.04 -12.42
C ILE A 550 -30.99 11.50 -12.04
N ILE A 551 -29.94 12.07 -12.60
CA ILE A 551 -29.50 13.42 -12.28
C ILE A 551 -29.44 14.24 -13.55
N ILE A 552 -29.97 15.47 -13.50
CA ILE A 552 -29.72 16.49 -14.52
C ILE A 552 -28.67 17.42 -13.94
N LEU A 553 -27.62 17.67 -14.70
CA LEU A 553 -26.59 18.63 -14.32
C LEU A 553 -26.35 19.64 -15.44
N ILE A 554 -25.92 20.85 -15.07
CA ILE A 554 -25.54 21.92 -15.98
C ILE A 554 -24.29 22.63 -15.45
N PRO A 555 -23.16 22.59 -16.18
CA PRO A 555 -22.02 23.43 -15.87
C PRO A 555 -22.38 24.91 -16.08
N ARG A 556 -22.12 25.76 -15.08
CA ARG A 556 -22.44 27.19 -15.08
C ARG A 556 -21.25 28.04 -15.49
N ALA A 557 -20.06 27.67 -15.04
CA ALA A 557 -18.83 28.38 -15.37
C ALA A 557 -17.64 27.42 -15.42
N GLU A 558 -16.65 27.79 -16.18
CA GLU A 558 -15.33 27.17 -16.25
C GLU A 558 -14.30 28.18 -15.78
N HIS A 559 -13.49 27.80 -14.81
CA HIS A 559 -12.41 28.62 -14.28
C HIS A 559 -11.09 28.02 -14.72
N ALA A 560 -10.44 28.66 -15.66
CA ALA A 560 -9.10 28.27 -16.09
C ALA A 560 -8.13 28.36 -14.91
N ALA A 561 -7.18 27.43 -14.85
CA ALA A 561 -6.15 27.45 -13.84
C ALA A 561 -5.38 28.77 -13.83
N ASP A 562 -5.24 29.40 -12.69
CA ASP A 562 -4.35 30.54 -12.49
C ASP A 562 -2.89 30.05 -12.46
N LEU A 563 -2.18 30.25 -13.57
CA LEU A 563 -0.80 29.85 -13.73
C LEU A 563 0.17 30.66 -12.86
N ASP A 564 -0.27 31.77 -12.31
CA ASP A 564 0.53 32.58 -11.37
C ASP A 564 0.38 32.12 -9.92
N ASN A 565 -0.61 31.29 -9.63
CA ASN A 565 -0.83 30.69 -8.32
C ASN A 565 0.34 29.77 -7.93
N ASP A 566 0.85 29.91 -6.72
CA ASP A 566 2.01 29.15 -6.21
C ASP A 566 1.75 27.62 -6.15
N GLN A 567 0.51 27.23 -5.90
CA GLN A 567 0.09 25.83 -5.85
C GLN A 567 0.13 25.21 -7.25
N VAL A 568 -0.38 25.92 -8.26
CA VAL A 568 -0.33 25.49 -9.67
C VAL A 568 1.12 25.44 -10.18
N LYS A 569 1.96 26.42 -9.83
CA LYS A 569 3.41 26.39 -10.12
C LYS A 569 4.10 25.18 -9.48
N SER A 570 3.72 24.84 -8.26
CA SER A 570 4.26 23.65 -7.58
C SER A 570 3.86 22.37 -8.30
N ILE A 571 2.60 22.21 -8.69
CA ILE A 571 2.10 21.07 -9.47
C ILE A 571 2.86 20.99 -10.80
N GLN A 572 2.98 22.11 -11.53
CA GLN A 572 3.72 22.17 -12.79
C GLN A 572 5.17 21.72 -12.63
N LYS A 573 5.85 22.17 -11.56
CA LYS A 573 7.24 21.79 -11.27
C LYS A 573 7.37 20.30 -10.95
N ILE A 574 6.46 19.74 -10.15
CA ILE A 574 6.46 18.31 -9.81
C ILE A 574 6.22 17.47 -11.06
N LEU A 575 5.25 17.84 -11.88
CA LEU A 575 4.95 17.17 -13.15
C LEU A 575 6.11 17.27 -14.12
N GLY A 576 6.69 18.47 -14.28
CA GLY A 576 7.86 18.68 -15.13
C GLY A 576 9.02 17.79 -14.74
N ASN A 577 9.35 17.70 -13.44
CA ASN A 577 10.40 16.81 -12.93
C ASN A 577 10.09 15.33 -13.19
N ARG A 578 8.85 14.89 -12.97
CA ARG A 578 8.45 13.49 -13.24
C ARG A 578 8.55 13.13 -14.72
N ILE A 579 8.03 14.01 -15.58
CA ILE A 579 8.06 13.81 -17.04
C ILE A 579 9.51 13.80 -17.53
N ASN A 580 10.34 14.75 -17.08
CA ASN A 580 11.75 14.81 -17.46
C ASN A 580 12.48 13.54 -17.03
N THR A 581 12.25 13.05 -15.81
CA THR A 581 12.87 11.82 -15.32
C THR A 581 12.45 10.61 -16.15
N ALA A 582 11.15 10.46 -16.43
CA ALA A 582 10.64 9.35 -17.23
C ALA A 582 11.19 9.38 -18.65
N LEU A 583 11.11 10.55 -19.31
CA LEU A 583 11.63 10.72 -20.68
C LEU A 583 13.15 10.48 -20.76
N ALA A 584 13.90 11.00 -19.79
CA ALA A 584 15.32 10.78 -19.71
C ALA A 584 15.65 9.28 -19.58
N GLN A 585 14.87 8.55 -18.79
CA GLN A 585 15.02 7.10 -18.65
C GLN A 585 14.70 6.35 -19.93
N ASP A 586 13.61 6.69 -20.63
CA ASP A 586 13.22 6.08 -21.91
C ASP A 586 14.30 6.32 -22.99
N VAL A 587 14.82 7.55 -23.07
CA VAL A 587 15.90 7.89 -24.00
C VAL A 587 17.19 7.15 -23.66
N PHE A 588 17.52 7.03 -22.37
CA PHE A 588 18.69 6.26 -21.95
C PHE A 588 18.52 4.76 -22.27
N GLU A 589 17.34 4.21 -22.12
CA GLU A 589 17.04 2.83 -22.49
C GLU A 589 17.19 2.64 -24.01
N ALA A 590 16.62 3.54 -24.81
CA ALA A 590 16.78 3.53 -26.27
C ALA A 590 18.24 3.67 -26.69
N PHE A 591 18.99 4.56 -26.04
CA PHE A 591 20.43 4.74 -26.27
C PHE A 591 21.21 3.47 -25.92
N SER A 592 20.94 2.85 -24.78
CA SER A 592 21.60 1.61 -24.35
C SER A 592 21.27 0.45 -25.29
N LYS A 593 20.03 0.36 -25.77
CA LYS A 593 19.59 -0.63 -26.75
C LYS A 593 20.29 -0.43 -28.09
N ALA A 594 20.34 0.79 -28.61
CA ALA A 594 21.03 1.11 -29.85
C ALA A 594 22.54 0.80 -29.76
N SER A 595 23.16 1.12 -28.62
CA SER A 595 24.57 0.79 -28.35
C SER A 595 24.81 -0.72 -28.36
N ARG A 596 23.88 -1.51 -27.83
CA ARG A 596 23.94 -2.98 -27.85
C ARG A 596 23.75 -3.55 -29.24
N GLU A 597 22.79 -3.03 -30.01
CA GLU A 597 22.47 -3.52 -31.36
C GLU A 597 23.59 -3.24 -32.37
N ALA A 598 24.45 -2.28 -32.08
CA ALA A 598 25.65 -1.99 -32.90
C ALA A 598 26.81 -2.94 -32.64
N LEU A 599 26.71 -3.88 -31.70
CA LEU A 599 27.78 -4.74 -31.25
C LEU A 599 27.43 -6.23 -31.45
N ASP A 600 28.46 -7.05 -31.70
CA ASP A 600 28.32 -8.49 -31.66
C ASP A 600 28.18 -8.98 -30.20
N VAL A 601 27.05 -9.61 -29.91
CA VAL A 601 26.78 -10.20 -28.60
C VAL A 601 26.85 -11.70 -28.70
N ASN A 602 27.86 -12.30 -28.07
CA ASN A 602 28.07 -13.74 -28.08
C ASN A 602 28.02 -14.31 -26.67
N ILE A 603 26.90 -14.90 -26.29
CA ILE A 603 26.70 -15.55 -24.99
C ILE A 603 26.62 -17.05 -25.16
N ASN A 604 27.42 -17.79 -24.38
CA ASN A 604 27.41 -19.24 -24.39
C ASN A 604 26.20 -19.81 -23.64
N PRO A 605 25.19 -20.37 -24.34
CA PRO A 605 23.96 -20.81 -23.69
C PRO A 605 24.15 -22.05 -22.80
N THR A 606 25.20 -22.81 -23.01
CA THR A 606 25.51 -24.00 -22.19
C THR A 606 26.10 -23.56 -20.85
N THR A 607 27.04 -22.62 -20.88
CA THR A 607 27.61 -22.04 -19.66
C THR A 607 26.54 -21.27 -18.85
N LEU A 608 25.67 -20.51 -19.51
CA LEU A 608 24.58 -19.79 -18.85
C LEU A 608 23.62 -20.73 -18.12
N ARG A 609 23.20 -21.83 -18.78
CA ARG A 609 22.35 -22.85 -18.15
C ARG A 609 23.01 -23.52 -16.94
N ALA A 610 24.30 -23.85 -17.05
CA ALA A 610 25.07 -24.46 -15.96
C ALA A 610 25.18 -23.49 -14.75
N VAL A 611 25.38 -22.20 -15.00
CA VAL A 611 25.42 -21.17 -13.97
C VAL A 611 24.06 -21.01 -13.31
N ASN A 612 22.98 -20.91 -14.09
CA ASN A 612 21.62 -20.81 -13.54
C ASN A 612 21.27 -22.01 -12.64
N SER A 613 21.61 -23.23 -13.09
CA SER A 613 21.36 -24.43 -12.29
C SER A 613 22.19 -24.50 -10.99
N SER A 614 23.43 -24.01 -11.01
CA SER A 614 24.30 -24.03 -9.81
C SER A 614 23.97 -22.95 -8.79
N LEU A 615 23.54 -21.77 -9.23
CA LEU A 615 23.24 -20.64 -8.38
C LEU A 615 21.92 -20.80 -7.62
N LEU A 616 20.96 -21.42 -8.29
CA LEU A 616 19.62 -21.58 -7.79
C LEU A 616 19.44 -22.90 -6.99
N ALA A 617 20.44 -23.83 -7.05
CA ALA A 617 20.44 -25.08 -6.27
C ALA A 617 21.08 -24.94 -4.89
N GLY A 618 21.67 -23.80 -4.56
CA GLY A 618 22.40 -23.55 -3.31
C GLY A 618 21.72 -22.56 -2.35
N GLY A 619 20.43 -22.25 -2.55
CA GLY A 619 19.65 -21.37 -1.70
C GLY A 619 18.67 -22.09 -0.79
#